data_c4a34adaec400623b4ab4c1965b36622
#
_entry.id   c4a34adaec400623b4ab4c1965b36622
#
_cell.length_a   1.000
_cell.length_b   1.000
_cell.length_c   1.000
_cell.angle_alpha   90.00
_cell.angle_beta   90.00
_cell.angle_gamma   90.00
#
_symmetry.space_group_name_H-M   'P 1'
#
loop_
_entity.id
_entity.type
_entity.pdbx_description
1 polymer ?
#
loop_
_entity_poly.entity_id
_entity_poly.type
_entity_poly.pdbx_seq_one_letter_code
_entity_poly.pdbx_strand_id
1 'polypeptide(L)'
;EVSLTASSTKPVATGFVLEAVKLTSARVYQRMAEAFYPSPSPEDDNALKAYWSKEYGTTFASWKVNITPELLARGKQIHEETCASCHSNAASAFISHPIARAVQPFASALDRHGVELWLYYLHVFACFAALAYFPFSKLFHIITNPLSIIINGMSDKKAADNPAAAPRRALELDACTSCGTCNRHCSVAPVYRMLGNLEILPFQKLCNVKALATGKMHNPAKLQEVSEGAFICTTCYRCTEVCPAGINLQDQWFASRALLAEKGFPQPHVWIKEKSASEWSDRIRHFESGVLEVDTIKGRYYNLTDDSEVFAPCIQCQTCRSGTGYRGRTPR
;
A
#
# COMPACT_ATOMS: atom_id res chain seq x y z
N GLU A 1 -2.28 -11.98 -6.25
CA GLU A 1 -2.66 -11.13 -5.08
C GLU A 1 -2.58 -11.85 -3.73
N VAL A 2 -2.82 -13.16 -3.67
CA VAL A 2 -2.81 -13.96 -2.41
C VAL A 2 -1.41 -14.13 -1.81
N SER A 3 -0.33 -14.07 -2.60
CA SER A 3 1.03 -14.33 -2.11
C SER A 3 1.65 -13.19 -1.28
N LEU A 4 1.18 -11.96 -1.44
CA LEU A 4 1.76 -10.77 -0.78
C LEU A 4 1.24 -10.58 0.65
N THR A 5 0.00 -10.98 0.93
CA THR A 5 -0.57 -10.94 2.29
C THR A 5 0.03 -12.02 3.19
N ALA A 6 0.38 -13.18 2.64
CA ALA A 6 1.00 -14.27 3.38
C ALA A 6 2.41 -13.94 3.91
N SER A 7 3.14 -13.02 3.27
CA SER A 7 4.51 -12.65 3.70
C SER A 7 4.53 -11.71 4.89
N SER A 8 3.56 -10.78 5.01
CA SER A 8 3.51 -9.81 6.11
C SER A 8 2.90 -10.38 7.40
N THR A 9 2.13 -11.48 7.34
CA THR A 9 1.54 -12.13 8.52
C THR A 9 2.51 -13.05 9.26
N LYS A 10 3.56 -13.52 8.59
CA LYS A 10 4.53 -14.47 9.19
C LYS A 10 5.25 -13.95 10.44
N PRO A 11 5.81 -12.71 10.47
CA PRO A 11 6.45 -12.19 11.67
C PRO A 11 5.47 -12.05 12.84
N VAL A 12 4.25 -11.63 12.57
CA VAL A 12 3.20 -11.48 13.61
C VAL A 12 2.82 -12.84 14.19
N ALA A 13 2.61 -13.85 13.34
CA ALA A 13 2.27 -15.20 13.78
C ALA A 13 3.40 -15.84 14.61
N THR A 14 4.66 -15.71 14.17
CA THR A 14 5.81 -16.22 14.93
C THR A 14 5.97 -15.52 16.27
N GLY A 15 5.64 -14.23 16.38
CA GLY A 15 5.64 -13.48 17.63
C GLY A 15 4.64 -14.05 18.64
N PHE A 16 3.41 -14.27 18.25
CA PHE A 16 2.38 -14.85 19.14
C PHE A 16 2.72 -16.26 19.60
N VAL A 17 3.29 -17.09 18.72
CA VAL A 17 3.72 -18.44 19.10
C VAL A 17 4.91 -18.38 20.06
N LEU A 18 5.88 -17.53 19.81
CA LEU A 18 7.03 -17.33 20.70
C LEU A 18 6.59 -16.87 22.09
N GLU A 19 5.67 -15.90 22.17
CA GLU A 19 5.10 -15.39 23.43
C GLU A 19 4.38 -16.52 24.17
N ALA A 20 3.54 -17.28 23.50
CA ALA A 20 2.81 -18.40 24.08
C ALA A 20 3.76 -19.46 24.67
N VAL A 21 4.83 -19.83 23.96
CA VAL A 21 5.82 -20.77 24.44
C VAL A 21 6.60 -20.20 25.63
N LYS A 22 6.95 -18.91 25.62
CA LYS A 22 7.61 -18.23 26.75
C LYS A 22 6.76 -18.21 28.00
N LEU A 23 5.44 -17.95 27.88
CA LEU A 23 4.51 -17.93 29.00
C LEU A 23 4.41 -19.31 29.70
N THR A 24 4.46 -20.39 28.92
CA THR A 24 4.38 -21.76 29.47
C THR A 24 5.70 -22.32 29.99
N SER A 25 6.83 -21.67 29.69
CA SER A 25 8.18 -22.15 29.99
C SER A 25 8.60 -21.89 31.44
N ALA A 26 8.92 -22.95 32.18
CA ALA A 26 9.51 -22.84 33.51
C ALA A 26 10.90 -22.18 33.52
N ARG A 27 11.69 -22.43 32.46
CA ARG A 27 13.03 -21.87 32.31
C ARG A 27 12.98 -20.34 32.12
N VAL A 28 12.04 -19.87 31.32
CA VAL A 28 11.85 -18.42 31.11
C VAL A 28 11.37 -17.77 32.40
N TYR A 29 10.41 -18.40 33.10
CA TYR A 29 9.95 -17.94 34.40
C TYR A 29 11.11 -17.83 35.41
N GLN A 30 11.96 -18.85 35.54
CA GLN A 30 13.10 -18.81 36.47
C GLN A 30 14.05 -17.65 36.17
N ARG A 31 14.46 -17.45 34.92
CA ARG A 31 15.33 -16.33 34.54
C ARG A 31 14.72 -14.98 34.87
N MET A 32 13.43 -14.84 34.67
CA MET A 32 12.67 -13.63 35.01
C MET A 32 12.61 -13.43 36.53
N ALA A 33 12.26 -14.47 37.28
CA ALA A 33 12.16 -14.41 38.73
C ALA A 33 13.51 -14.08 39.39
N GLU A 34 14.58 -14.70 38.95
CA GLU A 34 15.96 -14.39 39.42
C GLU A 34 16.35 -12.93 39.15
N ALA A 35 15.92 -12.35 38.05
CA ALA A 35 16.24 -10.97 37.67
C ALA A 35 15.43 -9.93 38.47
N PHE A 36 14.15 -10.19 38.73
CA PHE A 36 13.21 -9.18 39.22
C PHE A 36 12.65 -9.45 40.63
N TYR A 37 12.80 -10.67 41.14
CA TYR A 37 12.42 -11.08 42.48
C TYR A 37 13.49 -11.99 43.10
N PRO A 38 14.73 -11.47 43.29
CA PRO A 38 15.85 -12.28 43.81
C PRO A 38 15.64 -12.68 45.26
N SER A 39 15.94 -13.94 45.58
CA SER A 39 15.92 -14.47 46.94
C SER A 39 14.51 -14.47 47.64
N PRO A 40 13.47 -15.00 46.99
CA PRO A 40 12.19 -15.16 47.70
C PRO A 40 12.30 -16.16 48.85
N SER A 41 11.40 -16.02 49.85
CA SER A 41 11.21 -17.10 50.81
C SER A 41 10.67 -18.35 50.08
N PRO A 42 10.91 -19.58 50.56
CA PRO A 42 10.37 -20.78 49.91
C PRO A 42 8.84 -20.78 49.79
N GLU A 43 8.16 -20.12 50.71
CA GLU A 43 6.68 -19.95 50.67
C GLU A 43 6.26 -18.99 49.60
N ASP A 44 6.94 -17.85 49.49
CA ASP A 44 6.63 -16.84 48.47
C ASP A 44 6.98 -17.34 47.05
N ASP A 45 8.05 -18.08 46.88
CA ASP A 45 8.38 -18.74 45.60
C ASP A 45 7.31 -19.73 45.16
N ASN A 46 6.84 -20.56 46.12
CA ASN A 46 5.72 -21.49 45.86
C ASN A 46 4.43 -20.76 45.54
N ALA A 47 4.15 -19.66 46.23
CA ALA A 47 2.97 -18.85 46.00
C ALA A 47 2.99 -18.21 44.58
N LEU A 48 4.11 -17.65 44.21
CA LEU A 48 4.26 -17.04 42.92
C LEU A 48 4.18 -18.08 41.76
N LYS A 49 4.82 -19.25 41.92
CA LYS A 49 4.70 -20.38 40.99
C LYS A 49 3.26 -20.88 40.85
N ALA A 50 2.52 -20.96 41.94
CA ALA A 50 1.10 -21.35 41.93
C ALA A 50 0.25 -20.36 41.11
N TYR A 51 0.46 -19.07 41.34
CA TYR A 51 -0.22 -18.02 40.58
C TYR A 51 0.11 -18.05 39.09
N TRP A 52 1.39 -18.12 38.72
CA TRP A 52 1.81 -18.17 37.34
C TRP A 52 1.36 -19.44 36.61
N SER A 53 1.35 -20.59 37.31
CA SER A 53 0.82 -21.84 36.72
C SER A 53 -0.65 -21.74 36.39
N LYS A 54 -1.43 -21.11 37.28
CA LYS A 54 -2.87 -20.96 37.11
C LYS A 54 -3.23 -19.89 36.07
N GLU A 55 -2.61 -18.72 36.18
CA GLU A 55 -2.97 -17.54 35.38
C GLU A 55 -2.37 -17.57 33.97
N TYR A 56 -1.08 -17.83 33.86
CA TYR A 56 -0.35 -17.80 32.59
C TYR A 56 -0.14 -19.18 31.94
N GLY A 57 -0.39 -20.26 32.70
CA GLY A 57 -0.20 -21.63 32.19
C GLY A 57 1.25 -22.14 32.25
N THR A 58 2.11 -21.47 33.04
CA THR A 58 3.49 -21.91 33.21
C THR A 58 3.56 -23.31 33.82
N THR A 59 4.36 -24.20 33.23
CA THR A 59 4.40 -25.63 33.60
C THR A 59 5.72 -25.98 34.26
N PHE A 60 5.69 -26.31 35.55
CA PHE A 60 6.86 -26.71 36.34
C PHE A 60 6.90 -28.23 36.48
N ALA A 61 7.78 -28.93 35.76
CA ALA A 61 7.80 -30.40 35.68
C ALA A 61 8.08 -31.12 37.01
N SER A 62 8.90 -30.54 37.88
CA SER A 62 9.29 -31.12 39.18
C SER A 62 8.57 -30.53 40.38
N TRP A 63 7.69 -29.53 40.17
CA TRP A 63 7.02 -28.82 41.26
C TRP A 63 5.67 -29.48 41.54
N LYS A 64 5.52 -29.96 42.78
CA LYS A 64 4.32 -30.64 43.27
C LYS A 64 3.86 -30.04 44.60
N VAL A 65 3.17 -28.94 44.55
CA VAL A 65 2.58 -28.28 45.73
C VAL A 65 1.07 -28.21 45.56
N ASN A 66 0.34 -28.52 46.64
CA ASN A 66 -1.11 -28.36 46.61
C ASN A 66 -1.47 -26.87 46.57
N ILE A 67 -2.21 -26.50 45.54
CA ILE A 67 -2.62 -25.12 45.28
C ILE A 67 -3.84 -24.82 46.17
N THR A 68 -3.64 -24.06 47.23
CA THR A 68 -4.72 -23.58 48.09
C THR A 68 -5.16 -22.16 47.72
N PRO A 69 -6.37 -21.73 48.06
CA PRO A 69 -6.82 -20.37 47.82
C PRO A 69 -5.91 -19.30 48.46
N GLU A 70 -5.39 -19.58 49.67
CA GLU A 70 -4.48 -18.69 50.40
C GLU A 70 -3.16 -18.52 49.64
N LEU A 71 -2.60 -19.64 49.14
CA LEU A 71 -1.36 -19.64 48.37
C LEU A 71 -1.51 -18.82 47.07
N LEU A 72 -2.67 -18.95 46.40
CA LEU A 72 -2.98 -18.15 45.22
C LEU A 72 -3.16 -16.67 45.52
N ALA A 73 -3.81 -16.34 46.63
CA ALA A 73 -3.98 -14.94 47.04
C ALA A 73 -2.61 -14.29 47.35
N ARG A 74 -1.75 -15.01 48.04
CA ARG A 74 -0.36 -14.56 48.32
C ARG A 74 0.43 -14.39 47.01
N GLY A 75 0.37 -15.35 46.08
CA GLY A 75 1.03 -15.28 44.78
C GLY A 75 0.54 -14.11 43.92
N LYS A 76 -0.77 -13.84 43.98
CA LYS A 76 -1.37 -12.68 43.33
C LYS A 76 -0.84 -11.37 43.90
N GLN A 77 -0.77 -11.24 45.21
CA GLN A 77 -0.22 -10.06 45.87
C GLN A 77 1.23 -9.81 45.45
N ILE A 78 2.09 -10.84 45.52
CA ILE A 78 3.48 -10.74 45.11
C ILE A 78 3.58 -10.32 43.61
N HIS A 79 2.76 -10.90 42.76
CA HIS A 79 2.71 -10.54 41.35
C HIS A 79 2.31 -9.07 41.16
N GLU A 80 1.32 -8.57 41.86
CA GLU A 80 0.87 -7.17 41.78
C GLU A 80 1.97 -6.20 42.22
N GLU A 81 2.75 -6.56 43.25
CA GLU A 81 3.82 -5.73 43.80
C GLU A 81 5.08 -5.71 42.92
N THR A 82 5.41 -6.83 42.26
CA THR A 82 6.72 -7.00 41.60
C THR A 82 6.64 -7.20 40.07
N CYS A 83 5.58 -7.82 39.57
CA CYS A 83 5.51 -8.24 38.16
C CYS A 83 4.49 -7.46 37.33
N ALA A 84 3.41 -6.95 37.95
CA ALA A 84 2.28 -6.35 37.25
C ALA A 84 2.62 -5.04 36.52
N SER A 85 3.73 -4.40 36.85
CA SER A 85 4.23 -3.23 36.12
C SER A 85 4.60 -3.55 34.66
N CYS A 86 4.99 -4.80 34.37
CA CYS A 86 5.34 -5.28 33.04
C CYS A 86 4.40 -6.34 32.50
N HIS A 87 3.73 -7.10 33.37
CA HIS A 87 2.84 -8.20 33.00
C HIS A 87 1.37 -7.86 33.32
N SER A 88 0.62 -7.56 32.27
CA SER A 88 -0.83 -7.38 32.37
C SER A 88 -1.55 -8.71 32.60
N ASN A 89 -2.86 -8.66 32.90
CA ASN A 89 -3.70 -9.84 33.02
C ASN A 89 -3.57 -10.74 31.78
N ALA A 90 -3.35 -12.05 31.98
CA ALA A 90 -3.18 -13.03 30.89
C ALA A 90 -4.33 -13.03 29.88
N ALA A 91 -5.57 -12.78 30.33
CA ALA A 91 -6.74 -12.71 29.46
C ALA A 91 -6.70 -11.51 28.47
N SER A 92 -5.91 -10.48 28.74
CA SER A 92 -5.72 -9.35 27.80
C SER A 92 -4.96 -9.75 26.55
N ALA A 93 -4.13 -10.80 26.63
CA ALA A 93 -3.41 -11.38 25.50
C ALA A 93 -4.31 -12.37 24.72
N PHE A 94 -5.38 -11.85 24.12
CA PHE A 94 -6.47 -12.63 23.54
C PHE A 94 -6.07 -13.61 22.42
N ILE A 95 -4.87 -13.48 21.85
CA ILE A 95 -4.29 -14.43 20.86
C ILE A 95 -3.28 -15.36 21.54
N SER A 96 -2.29 -14.80 22.24
CA SER A 96 -1.19 -15.58 22.81
C SER A 96 -1.64 -16.47 23.96
N HIS A 97 -2.60 -16.04 24.78
CA HIS A 97 -3.10 -16.81 25.91
C HIS A 97 -3.84 -18.10 25.48
N PRO A 98 -4.77 -18.12 24.53
CA PRO A 98 -5.35 -19.36 24.02
C PRO A 98 -4.29 -20.30 23.41
N ILE A 99 -3.31 -19.76 22.69
CA ILE A 99 -2.20 -20.56 22.14
C ILE A 99 -1.39 -21.16 23.30
N ALA A 100 -1.05 -20.38 24.33
CA ALA A 100 -0.33 -20.85 25.51
C ALA A 100 -1.07 -22.02 26.20
N ARG A 101 -2.41 -21.92 26.36
CA ARG A 101 -3.23 -23.01 26.89
C ARG A 101 -3.17 -24.27 26.02
N ALA A 102 -3.18 -24.13 24.69
CA ALA A 102 -3.06 -25.26 23.78
C ALA A 102 -1.67 -25.90 23.80
N VAL A 103 -0.63 -25.12 24.01
CA VAL A 103 0.78 -25.56 24.08
C VAL A 103 1.15 -26.12 25.44
N GLN A 104 0.44 -25.74 26.48
CA GLN A 104 0.72 -26.10 27.88
C GLN A 104 1.02 -27.59 28.12
N PRO A 105 0.28 -28.57 27.53
CA PRO A 105 0.58 -30.00 27.75
C PRO A 105 1.96 -30.43 27.26
N PHE A 106 2.53 -29.69 26.30
CA PHE A 106 3.84 -29.97 25.70
C PHE A 106 4.95 -29.08 26.27
N ALA A 107 4.64 -28.14 27.17
CA ALA A 107 5.57 -27.11 27.64
C ALA A 107 6.86 -27.71 28.23
N SER A 108 6.79 -28.76 29.01
CA SER A 108 7.97 -29.40 29.59
C SER A 108 8.88 -30.08 28.55
N ALA A 109 8.31 -30.59 27.48
CA ALA A 109 9.09 -31.14 26.35
C ALA A 109 9.74 -30.00 25.55
N LEU A 110 9.01 -28.92 25.28
CA LEU A 110 9.52 -27.74 24.60
C LEU A 110 10.67 -27.08 25.35
N ASP A 111 10.55 -26.97 26.68
CA ASP A 111 11.62 -26.47 27.55
C ASP A 111 12.87 -27.35 27.49
N ARG A 112 12.70 -28.69 27.53
CA ARG A 112 13.82 -29.62 27.47
C ARG A 112 14.64 -29.47 26.20
N HIS A 113 13.97 -29.24 25.06
CA HIS A 113 14.60 -29.09 23.75
C HIS A 113 15.01 -27.65 23.44
N GLY A 114 14.78 -26.69 24.34
CA GLY A 114 15.16 -25.28 24.11
C GLY A 114 14.42 -24.63 22.93
N VAL A 115 13.18 -25.05 22.68
CA VAL A 115 12.37 -24.60 21.52
C VAL A 115 12.13 -23.08 21.58
N GLU A 116 12.05 -22.51 22.77
CA GLU A 116 11.94 -21.05 23.00
C GLU A 116 13.07 -20.28 22.29
N LEU A 117 14.31 -20.76 22.40
CA LEU A 117 15.47 -20.11 21.78
C LEU A 117 15.42 -20.21 20.25
N TRP A 118 15.03 -21.37 19.71
CA TRP A 118 14.87 -21.56 18.28
C TRP A 118 13.74 -20.68 17.71
N LEU A 119 12.62 -20.59 18.39
CA LEU A 119 11.53 -19.70 18.02
C LEU A 119 11.93 -18.23 18.09
N TYR A 120 12.75 -17.85 19.07
CA TYR A 120 13.29 -16.51 19.15
C TYR A 120 14.12 -16.15 17.92
N TYR A 121 15.09 -16.98 17.54
CA TYR A 121 15.89 -16.73 16.35
C TYR A 121 15.08 -16.78 15.07
N LEU A 122 14.12 -17.69 14.98
CA LEU A 122 13.20 -17.74 13.85
C LEU A 122 12.38 -16.45 13.73
N HIS A 123 11.88 -15.95 14.85
CA HIS A 123 11.13 -14.70 14.88
C HIS A 123 11.99 -13.50 14.50
N VAL A 124 13.19 -13.39 15.06
CA VAL A 124 14.16 -12.33 14.72
C VAL A 124 14.49 -12.37 13.22
N PHE A 125 14.78 -13.55 12.69
CA PHE A 125 15.03 -13.72 11.26
C PHE A 125 13.82 -13.32 10.41
N ALA A 126 12.61 -13.72 10.81
CA ALA A 126 11.38 -13.34 10.12
C ALA A 126 11.15 -11.81 10.12
N CYS A 127 11.46 -11.14 11.24
CA CYS A 127 11.40 -9.69 11.34
C CYS A 127 12.40 -9.00 10.42
N PHE A 128 13.66 -9.46 10.40
CA PHE A 128 14.66 -8.90 9.49
C PHE A 128 14.34 -9.18 8.02
N ALA A 129 13.86 -10.37 7.70
CA ALA A 129 13.41 -10.70 6.35
C ALA A 129 12.22 -9.82 5.91
N ALA A 130 11.26 -9.58 6.81
CA ALA A 130 10.15 -8.68 6.56
C ALA A 130 10.61 -7.23 6.37
N LEU A 131 11.56 -6.76 7.18
CA LEU A 131 12.16 -5.43 7.06
C LEU A 131 12.92 -5.27 5.73
N ALA A 132 13.72 -6.26 5.35
CA ALA A 132 14.43 -6.26 4.07
C ALA A 132 13.47 -6.30 2.87
N TYR A 133 12.34 -7.00 3.00
CA TYR A 133 11.30 -7.07 1.96
C TYR A 133 10.39 -5.83 1.93
N PHE A 134 10.35 -5.05 3.00
CA PHE A 134 9.43 -3.92 3.17
C PHE A 134 9.45 -2.92 1.99
N PRO A 135 10.62 -2.49 1.43
CA PRO A 135 10.67 -1.59 0.29
C PRO A 135 10.02 -2.15 -0.99
N PHE A 136 9.93 -3.48 -1.11
CA PHE A 136 9.34 -4.17 -2.26
C PHE A 136 7.87 -4.53 -2.04
N SER A 137 7.32 -4.20 -0.89
CA SER A 137 5.94 -4.50 -0.50
C SER A 137 5.00 -3.33 -0.77
N LYS A 138 3.70 -3.61 -0.80
CA LYS A 138 2.67 -2.57 -0.85
C LYS A 138 2.68 -1.65 0.40
N LEU A 139 3.29 -2.09 1.49
CA LEU A 139 3.38 -1.30 2.73
C LEU A 139 4.39 -0.15 2.62
N PHE A 140 5.23 -0.15 1.60
CA PHE A 140 6.22 0.91 1.41
C PHE A 140 5.60 2.31 1.27
N HIS A 141 4.34 2.39 0.83
CA HIS A 141 3.62 3.67 0.76
C HIS A 141 3.48 4.37 2.13
N ILE A 142 3.60 3.65 3.26
CA ILE A 142 3.59 4.25 4.60
C ILE A 142 4.74 5.25 4.77
N ILE A 143 5.88 5.00 4.12
CA ILE A 143 7.03 5.91 4.10
C ILE A 143 6.94 6.88 2.92
N THR A 144 6.66 6.37 1.72
CA THR A 144 6.70 7.18 0.50
C THR A 144 5.59 8.21 0.40
N ASN A 145 4.42 7.97 1.01
CA ASN A 145 3.31 8.91 1.01
C ASN A 145 3.63 10.19 1.80
N PRO A 146 4.03 10.17 3.09
CA PRO A 146 4.47 11.38 3.78
C PRO A 146 5.61 12.10 3.07
N LEU A 147 6.59 11.37 2.54
CA LEU A 147 7.69 11.96 1.78
C LEU A 147 7.21 12.66 0.51
N SER A 148 6.28 12.07 -0.23
CA SER A 148 5.67 12.67 -1.42
C SER A 148 4.99 13.99 -1.09
N ILE A 149 4.21 14.03 -0.01
CA ILE A 149 3.52 15.25 0.45
C ILE A 149 4.54 16.35 0.81
N ILE A 150 5.58 16.01 1.58
CA ILE A 150 6.61 16.97 2.01
C ILE A 150 7.37 17.51 0.79
N ILE A 151 7.88 16.62 -0.07
CA ILE A 151 8.67 17.01 -1.25
C ILE A 151 7.85 17.90 -2.19
N ASN A 152 6.59 17.54 -2.46
CA ASN A 152 5.74 18.34 -3.32
C ASN A 152 5.28 19.66 -2.68
N GLY A 153 5.19 19.71 -1.35
CA GLY A 153 4.95 20.95 -0.61
C GLY A 153 6.12 21.92 -0.64
N MET A 154 7.34 21.40 -0.70
CA MET A 154 8.58 22.20 -0.71
C MET A 154 9.08 22.54 -2.13
N SER A 155 8.67 21.76 -3.14
CA SER A 155 9.15 21.93 -4.51
C SER A 155 8.48 23.12 -5.19
N ASP A 156 9.28 24.07 -5.66
CA ASP A 156 8.81 25.09 -6.57
C ASP A 156 8.31 24.45 -7.87
N LYS A 157 7.04 24.66 -8.18
CA LYS A 157 6.34 24.02 -9.34
C LYS A 157 6.92 24.40 -10.71
N LYS A 158 7.92 25.30 -10.75
CA LYS A 158 8.49 25.84 -11.99
C LYS A 158 9.71 25.11 -12.54
N ALA A 159 10.27 24.15 -11.83
CA ALA A 159 11.52 23.50 -12.24
C ALA A 159 11.25 22.21 -13.04
N ALA A 160 10.83 22.36 -14.31
CA ALA A 160 10.75 21.22 -15.25
C ALA A 160 12.12 20.55 -15.47
N ASP A 161 13.21 21.32 -15.36
CA ASP A 161 14.59 20.86 -15.57
C ASP A 161 15.36 20.51 -14.29
N ASN A 162 14.65 20.27 -13.19
CA ASN A 162 15.28 19.90 -11.92
C ASN A 162 15.83 18.46 -11.99
N PRO A 163 17.13 18.22 -11.77
CA PRO A 163 17.71 16.87 -11.73
C PRO A 163 17.06 15.95 -10.68
N ALA A 164 16.41 16.52 -9.65
CA ALA A 164 15.64 15.77 -8.68
C ALA A 164 14.25 15.31 -9.20
N ALA A 165 13.84 15.68 -10.42
CA ALA A 165 12.52 15.32 -10.95
C ALA A 165 12.33 13.82 -11.13
N ALA A 166 13.34 13.10 -11.64
CA ALA A 166 13.24 11.66 -11.85
C ALA A 166 13.16 10.84 -10.55
N PRO A 167 14.00 11.06 -9.51
CA PRO A 167 13.85 10.42 -8.22
C PRO A 167 12.52 10.74 -7.54
N ARG A 168 12.04 11.99 -7.64
CA ARG A 168 10.73 12.39 -7.12
C ARG A 168 9.61 11.60 -7.78
N ARG A 169 9.58 11.52 -9.11
CA ARG A 169 8.58 10.74 -9.85
C ARG A 169 8.60 9.27 -9.46
N ALA A 170 9.77 8.68 -9.28
CA ALA A 170 9.90 7.29 -8.83
C ALA A 170 9.28 7.08 -7.44
N LEU A 171 9.58 7.97 -6.49
CA LEU A 171 9.00 7.94 -5.14
C LEU A 171 7.47 8.08 -5.18
N GLU A 172 6.96 8.99 -6.01
CA GLU A 172 5.52 9.24 -6.16
C GLU A 172 4.78 8.02 -6.72
N LEU A 173 5.40 7.23 -7.60
CA LEU A 173 4.80 5.99 -8.12
C LEU A 173 4.60 4.95 -7.01
N ASP A 174 5.45 4.94 -5.99
CA ASP A 174 5.33 4.05 -4.82
C ASP A 174 4.45 4.63 -3.71
N ALA A 175 4.19 5.94 -3.73
CA ALA A 175 3.31 6.60 -2.76
C ALA A 175 1.81 6.34 -3.04
N CYS A 176 1.45 5.82 -4.21
CA CYS A 176 0.06 5.59 -4.59
C CYS A 176 -0.60 4.49 -3.76
N THR A 177 -1.63 4.85 -2.99
CA THR A 177 -2.43 3.94 -2.16
C THR A 177 -3.56 3.24 -2.91
N SER A 178 -3.67 3.43 -4.23
CA SER A 178 -4.74 2.86 -5.07
C SER A 178 -6.17 3.23 -4.65
N CYS A 179 -6.37 4.38 -4.01
CA CYS A 179 -7.67 4.81 -3.47
C CYS A 179 -8.73 5.16 -4.54
N GLY A 180 -8.34 5.35 -5.80
CA GLY A 180 -9.25 5.66 -6.91
C GLY A 180 -9.86 7.06 -6.92
N THR A 181 -9.50 7.94 -5.97
CA THR A 181 -10.04 9.31 -5.89
C THR A 181 -9.79 10.11 -7.17
N CYS A 182 -8.61 9.97 -7.77
CA CYS A 182 -8.26 10.63 -9.02
C CYS A 182 -9.18 10.23 -10.20
N ASN A 183 -9.66 8.98 -10.26
CA ASN A 183 -10.58 8.52 -11.29
C ASN A 183 -11.95 9.19 -11.16
N ARG A 184 -12.47 9.34 -9.94
CA ARG A 184 -13.77 9.97 -9.68
C ARG A 184 -13.81 11.44 -10.07
N HIS A 185 -12.68 12.12 -9.99
CA HIS A 185 -12.55 13.55 -10.29
C HIS A 185 -11.97 13.84 -11.68
N CYS A 186 -11.75 12.80 -12.50
CA CYS A 186 -11.19 12.97 -13.83
C CYS A 186 -12.22 13.57 -14.80
N SER A 187 -11.86 14.70 -15.44
CA SER A 187 -12.74 15.40 -16.39
C SER A 187 -13.03 14.57 -17.65
N VAL A 188 -12.12 13.69 -18.04
CA VAL A 188 -12.27 12.82 -19.21
C VAL A 188 -12.72 11.39 -18.86
N ALA A 189 -13.09 11.12 -17.60
CA ALA A 189 -13.62 9.81 -17.22
C ALA A 189 -14.85 9.37 -18.03
N PRO A 190 -15.78 10.27 -18.44
CA PRO A 190 -16.88 9.89 -19.32
C PRO A 190 -16.43 9.33 -20.67
N VAL A 191 -15.34 9.85 -21.23
CA VAL A 191 -14.78 9.41 -22.51
C VAL A 191 -14.33 7.95 -22.46
N TYR A 192 -13.84 7.50 -21.29
CA TYR A 192 -13.53 6.09 -21.08
C TYR A 192 -14.74 5.17 -21.37
N ARG A 193 -15.95 5.56 -20.96
CA ARG A 193 -17.16 4.76 -21.19
C ARG A 193 -17.51 4.68 -22.67
N MET A 194 -17.22 5.72 -23.42
CA MET A 194 -17.49 5.79 -24.87
C MET A 194 -16.48 4.96 -25.67
N LEU A 195 -15.19 5.03 -25.31
CA LEU A 195 -14.11 4.42 -26.06
C LEU A 195 -13.74 3.04 -25.57
N GLY A 196 -14.10 2.67 -24.34
CA GLY A 196 -13.72 1.40 -23.71
C GLY A 196 -12.23 1.30 -23.37
N ASN A 197 -11.46 2.40 -23.45
CA ASN A 197 -10.04 2.43 -23.13
C ASN A 197 -9.81 2.84 -21.68
N LEU A 198 -9.45 1.88 -20.81
CA LEU A 198 -9.20 2.09 -19.38
C LEU A 198 -8.01 3.03 -19.12
N GLU A 199 -7.08 3.14 -20.08
CA GLU A 199 -5.87 3.94 -19.97
C GLU A 199 -6.14 5.45 -19.99
N ILE A 200 -7.38 5.85 -20.20
CA ILE A 200 -7.85 7.23 -20.04
C ILE A 200 -7.89 7.61 -18.54
N LEU A 201 -8.16 6.64 -17.67
CA LEU A 201 -8.35 6.88 -16.25
C LEU A 201 -7.01 7.10 -15.52
N PRO A 202 -6.90 8.11 -14.64
CA PRO A 202 -5.65 8.46 -13.98
C PRO A 202 -4.99 7.32 -13.22
N PHE A 203 -5.75 6.50 -12.49
CA PHE A 203 -5.21 5.38 -11.74
C PHE A 203 -4.58 4.33 -12.66
N GLN A 204 -5.26 3.96 -13.75
CA GLN A 204 -4.74 3.01 -14.73
C GLN A 204 -3.48 3.54 -15.41
N LYS A 205 -3.49 4.83 -15.80
CA LYS A 205 -2.30 5.49 -16.32
C LYS A 205 -1.11 5.36 -15.37
N LEU A 206 -1.31 5.63 -14.07
CA LEU A 206 -0.23 5.58 -13.09
C LEU A 206 0.39 4.17 -12.98
N CYS A 207 -0.44 3.13 -13.00
CA CYS A 207 0.04 1.75 -13.02
C CYS A 207 0.90 1.47 -14.26
N ASN A 208 0.49 1.97 -15.42
CA ASN A 208 1.23 1.77 -16.66
C ASN A 208 2.48 2.64 -16.76
N VAL A 209 2.49 3.85 -16.21
CA VAL A 209 3.71 4.68 -16.12
C VAL A 209 4.82 3.94 -15.39
N LYS A 210 4.51 3.25 -14.30
CA LYS A 210 5.48 2.42 -13.58
C LYS A 210 6.02 1.28 -14.47
N ALA A 211 5.16 0.58 -15.20
CA ALA A 211 5.56 -0.48 -16.12
C ALA A 211 6.37 0.05 -17.31
N LEU A 212 5.99 1.21 -17.84
CA LEU A 212 6.68 1.88 -18.94
C LEU A 212 8.09 2.35 -18.52
N ALA A 213 8.20 3.00 -17.36
CA ALA A 213 9.47 3.51 -16.82
C ALA A 213 10.44 2.38 -16.44
N THR A 214 9.93 1.23 -15.98
CA THR A 214 10.76 0.05 -15.65
C THR A 214 11.07 -0.83 -16.87
N GLY A 215 10.65 -0.43 -18.08
CA GLY A 215 10.89 -1.18 -19.32
C GLY A 215 10.13 -2.52 -19.40
N LYS A 216 9.11 -2.73 -18.57
CA LYS A 216 8.32 -3.97 -18.55
C LYS A 216 7.20 -3.99 -19.59
N MET A 217 6.98 -2.89 -20.30
CA MET A 217 5.94 -2.77 -21.30
C MET A 217 6.53 -2.85 -22.70
N HIS A 218 6.35 -3.98 -23.37
CA HIS A 218 6.91 -4.25 -24.72
C HIS A 218 5.84 -4.51 -25.78
N ASN A 219 4.58 -4.78 -25.39
CA ASN A 219 3.51 -5.09 -26.33
C ASN A 219 3.09 -3.81 -27.09
N PRO A 220 3.25 -3.75 -28.42
CA PRO A 220 2.91 -2.56 -29.22
C PRO A 220 1.43 -2.17 -29.12
N ALA A 221 0.52 -3.15 -29.11
CA ALA A 221 -0.93 -2.88 -28.97
C ALA A 221 -1.23 -2.22 -27.62
N LYS A 222 -0.56 -2.67 -26.54
CA LYS A 222 -0.72 -2.06 -25.23
C LYS A 222 -0.10 -0.66 -25.14
N LEU A 223 1.03 -0.44 -25.79
CA LEU A 223 1.65 0.87 -25.91
C LEU A 223 0.74 1.86 -26.67
N GLN A 224 0.07 1.39 -27.71
CA GLN A 224 -0.92 2.18 -28.44
C GLN A 224 -2.09 2.58 -27.55
N GLU A 225 -2.70 1.64 -26.80
CA GLU A 225 -3.79 1.95 -25.84
C GLU A 225 -3.36 2.98 -24.79
N VAL A 226 -2.16 2.80 -24.22
CA VAL A 226 -1.58 3.71 -23.23
C VAL A 226 -1.34 5.09 -23.82
N SER A 227 -0.83 5.16 -25.05
CA SER A 227 -0.62 6.42 -25.79
C SER A 227 -1.93 7.15 -26.01
N GLU A 228 -2.95 6.47 -26.53
CA GLU A 228 -4.28 7.05 -26.74
C GLU A 228 -4.83 7.61 -25.41
N GLY A 229 -4.80 6.81 -24.34
CA GLY A 229 -5.22 7.24 -23.01
C GLY A 229 -4.43 8.43 -22.47
N ALA A 230 -3.12 8.47 -22.74
CA ALA A 230 -2.26 9.56 -22.30
C ALA A 230 -2.59 10.88 -22.99
N PHE A 231 -2.86 10.86 -24.29
CA PHE A 231 -3.09 12.08 -25.07
C PHE A 231 -4.55 12.58 -25.04
N ILE A 232 -5.54 11.76 -24.66
CA ILE A 232 -6.91 12.20 -24.37
C ILE A 232 -6.98 13.10 -23.13
N CYS A 233 -6.03 12.99 -22.21
CA CYS A 233 -5.99 13.81 -21.01
C CYS A 233 -5.87 15.31 -21.34
N THR A 234 -6.82 16.10 -20.84
CA THR A 234 -6.90 17.56 -21.04
C THR A 234 -5.98 18.39 -20.14
N THR A 235 -5.09 17.75 -19.40
CA THR A 235 -4.13 18.41 -18.49
C THR A 235 -4.78 19.37 -17.46
N CYS A 236 -5.99 19.06 -17.01
CA CYS A 236 -6.79 19.91 -16.13
C CYS A 236 -6.33 19.96 -14.66
N TYR A 237 -5.28 19.22 -14.26
CA TYR A 237 -4.69 19.13 -12.92
C TYR A 237 -5.59 18.58 -11.81
N ARG A 238 -6.86 18.29 -12.05
CA ARG A 238 -7.80 17.85 -11.00
C ARG A 238 -7.32 16.60 -10.27
N CYS A 239 -6.77 15.62 -10.99
CA CYS A 239 -6.26 14.40 -10.39
C CYS A 239 -5.08 14.66 -9.43
N THR A 240 -4.25 15.67 -9.70
CA THR A 240 -3.16 16.12 -8.82
C THR A 240 -3.71 16.79 -7.57
N GLU A 241 -4.67 17.70 -7.73
CA GLU A 241 -5.24 18.46 -6.60
C GLU A 241 -6.01 17.59 -5.60
N VAL A 242 -6.67 16.52 -6.08
CA VAL A 242 -7.46 15.64 -5.20
C VAL A 242 -6.67 14.44 -4.67
N CYS A 243 -5.39 14.32 -4.99
CA CYS A 243 -4.58 13.19 -4.58
C CYS A 243 -4.23 13.25 -3.08
N PRO A 244 -4.74 12.34 -2.23
CA PRO A 244 -4.44 12.38 -0.79
C PRO A 244 -2.98 12.05 -0.47
N ALA A 245 -2.28 11.38 -1.40
CA ALA A 245 -0.85 11.08 -1.28
C ALA A 245 0.05 12.21 -1.78
N GLY A 246 -0.53 13.36 -2.19
CA GLY A 246 0.22 14.53 -2.67
C GLY A 246 1.01 14.30 -3.97
N ILE A 247 0.68 13.26 -4.75
CA ILE A 247 1.37 12.92 -5.99
C ILE A 247 1.09 13.98 -7.05
N ASN A 248 2.14 14.49 -7.70
CA ASN A 248 2.00 15.36 -8.86
C ASN A 248 1.71 14.52 -10.11
N LEU A 249 0.47 14.05 -10.23
CA LEU A 249 0.04 13.19 -11.35
C LEU A 249 0.23 13.86 -12.70
N GLN A 250 0.09 15.19 -12.77
CA GLN A 250 0.27 15.91 -14.03
C GLN A 250 1.73 15.84 -14.53
N ASP A 251 2.70 15.94 -13.63
CA ASP A 251 4.12 15.77 -13.96
C ASP A 251 4.41 14.34 -14.47
N GLN A 252 3.78 13.34 -13.87
CA GLN A 252 3.85 11.94 -14.33
C GLN A 252 3.29 11.80 -15.77
N TRP A 253 2.20 12.51 -16.08
CA TRP A 253 1.62 12.47 -17.44
C TRP A 253 2.52 13.11 -18.48
N PHE A 254 3.16 14.23 -18.17
CA PHE A 254 4.10 14.86 -19.10
C PHE A 254 5.32 13.96 -19.33
N ALA A 255 5.90 13.40 -18.30
CA ALA A 255 7.02 12.47 -18.41
C ALA A 255 6.64 11.22 -19.21
N SER A 256 5.46 10.65 -19.00
CA SER A 256 5.02 9.47 -19.74
C SER A 256 4.78 9.76 -21.22
N ARG A 257 4.26 10.94 -21.56
CA ARG A 257 4.10 11.38 -22.97
C ARG A 257 5.43 11.53 -23.67
N ALA A 258 6.44 12.12 -23.01
CA ALA A 258 7.78 12.23 -23.56
C ALA A 258 8.37 10.84 -23.85
N LEU A 259 8.29 9.92 -22.89
CA LEU A 259 8.78 8.56 -23.05
C LEU A 259 8.04 7.77 -24.14
N LEU A 260 6.73 7.97 -24.28
CA LEU A 260 5.94 7.37 -25.37
C LEU A 260 6.37 7.91 -26.73
N ALA A 261 6.63 9.22 -26.83
CA ALA A 261 7.12 9.82 -28.07
C ALA A 261 8.49 9.25 -28.49
N GLU A 262 9.43 9.07 -27.55
CA GLU A 262 10.73 8.40 -27.78
C GLU A 262 10.56 6.96 -28.27
N LYS A 263 9.50 6.27 -27.85
CA LYS A 263 9.17 4.89 -28.27
C LYS A 263 8.40 4.82 -29.60
N GLY A 264 8.21 5.93 -30.30
CA GLY A 264 7.52 5.99 -31.59
C GLY A 264 6.01 6.20 -31.50
N PHE A 265 5.51 6.62 -30.34
CA PHE A 265 4.10 6.97 -30.12
C PHE A 265 3.96 8.48 -29.82
N PRO A 266 4.25 9.37 -30.79
CA PRO A 266 4.19 10.80 -30.59
C PRO A 266 2.74 11.30 -30.45
N GLN A 267 2.61 12.59 -30.14
CA GLN A 267 1.28 13.22 -30.08
C GLN A 267 0.59 13.16 -31.46
N PRO A 268 -0.73 12.96 -31.48
CA PRO A 268 -1.47 12.84 -32.75
C PRO A 268 -1.25 13.98 -33.73
N HIS A 269 -1.00 15.22 -33.26
CA HIS A 269 -0.75 16.36 -34.15
C HIS A 269 0.56 16.24 -34.93
N VAL A 270 1.56 15.46 -34.47
CA VAL A 270 2.80 15.22 -35.23
C VAL A 270 2.49 14.42 -36.48
N TRP A 271 1.69 13.36 -36.35
CA TRP A 271 1.25 12.58 -37.53
C TRP A 271 0.40 13.41 -38.49
N ILE A 272 -0.42 14.31 -37.95
CA ILE A 272 -1.21 15.23 -38.78
C ILE A 272 -0.29 16.13 -39.63
N LYS A 273 0.78 16.64 -39.04
CA LYS A 273 1.75 17.48 -39.77
C LYS A 273 2.55 16.73 -40.82
N GLU A 274 2.79 15.43 -40.59
CA GLU A 274 3.58 14.58 -41.48
C GLU A 274 2.76 14.06 -42.66
N LYS A 275 1.43 14.17 -42.66
CA LYS A 275 0.57 13.74 -43.74
C LYS A 275 0.74 14.60 -45.00
N SER A 276 0.80 13.92 -46.16
CA SER A 276 0.89 14.57 -47.45
C SER A 276 -0.39 15.35 -47.79
N ALA A 277 -0.30 16.30 -48.70
CA ALA A 277 -1.46 17.07 -49.19
C ALA A 277 -2.56 16.18 -49.81
N SER A 278 -2.19 15.05 -50.44
CA SER A 278 -3.14 14.08 -50.98
C SER A 278 -3.93 13.35 -49.88
N GLU A 279 -3.25 12.93 -48.82
CA GLU A 279 -3.93 12.30 -47.65
C GLU A 279 -4.89 13.26 -46.97
N TRP A 280 -4.54 14.55 -46.89
CA TRP A 280 -5.45 15.57 -46.38
C TRP A 280 -6.63 15.78 -47.33
N SER A 281 -6.40 15.82 -48.63
CA SER A 281 -7.46 15.96 -49.63
C SER A 281 -8.47 14.83 -49.58
N ASP A 282 -8.03 13.59 -49.38
CA ASP A 282 -8.90 12.44 -49.26
C ASP A 282 -9.80 12.52 -48.00
N ARG A 283 -9.24 13.00 -46.89
CA ARG A 283 -10.02 13.22 -45.67
C ARG A 283 -11.01 14.36 -45.76
N ILE A 284 -10.68 15.44 -46.48
CA ILE A 284 -11.58 16.57 -46.75
C ILE A 284 -12.78 16.13 -47.59
N ARG A 285 -12.59 15.21 -48.53
CA ARG A 285 -13.73 14.65 -49.30
C ARG A 285 -14.77 13.91 -48.44
N HIS A 286 -14.31 13.22 -47.36
CA HIS A 286 -15.24 12.64 -46.40
C HIS A 286 -15.94 13.69 -45.55
N PHE A 287 -15.34 14.86 -45.36
CA PHE A 287 -15.92 15.98 -44.65
C PHE A 287 -17.12 16.58 -45.42
N GLU A 288 -17.05 16.64 -46.77
CA GLU A 288 -18.17 17.10 -47.61
C GLU A 288 -19.44 16.21 -47.52
N SER A 289 -19.29 14.95 -47.14
CA SER A 289 -20.41 14.05 -46.87
C SER A 289 -20.99 14.18 -45.45
N GLY A 290 -20.52 15.10 -44.64
CA GLY A 290 -20.97 15.32 -43.28
C GLY A 290 -20.50 14.26 -42.27
N VAL A 291 -19.66 13.32 -42.67
CA VAL A 291 -19.12 12.25 -41.82
C VAL A 291 -17.61 12.35 -41.76
N LEU A 292 -17.06 12.60 -40.58
CA LEU A 292 -15.63 12.57 -40.32
C LEU A 292 -15.25 11.22 -39.69
N GLU A 293 -14.48 10.41 -40.41
CA GLU A 293 -13.89 9.22 -39.85
C GLU A 293 -12.62 9.59 -39.05
N VAL A 294 -12.61 9.32 -37.76
CA VAL A 294 -11.47 9.51 -36.90
C VAL A 294 -10.80 8.16 -36.69
N ASP A 295 -9.87 7.80 -37.59
CA ASP A 295 -9.12 6.53 -37.59
C ASP A 295 -8.41 6.21 -36.26
N THR A 296 -8.04 7.24 -35.51
CA THR A 296 -7.34 7.10 -34.23
C THR A 296 -8.23 6.66 -33.07
N ILE A 297 -9.56 6.65 -33.27
CA ILE A 297 -10.52 6.32 -32.21
C ILE A 297 -11.45 5.19 -32.68
N LYS A 298 -10.88 4.00 -32.95
CA LYS A 298 -11.61 2.75 -33.25
C LYS A 298 -12.73 2.90 -34.30
N GLY A 299 -12.48 3.67 -35.38
CA GLY A 299 -13.41 3.78 -36.51
C GLY A 299 -14.78 4.32 -36.16
N ARG A 300 -14.90 5.20 -35.19
CA ARG A 300 -16.19 5.87 -34.89
C ARG A 300 -16.37 7.11 -35.78
N TYR A 301 -17.53 7.23 -36.31
CA TYR A 301 -17.95 8.33 -37.16
C TYR A 301 -18.61 9.41 -36.32
N TYR A 302 -18.23 10.68 -36.51
CA TYR A 302 -18.90 11.83 -35.94
C TYR A 302 -19.60 12.60 -37.07
N ASN A 303 -20.90 12.81 -36.94
CA ASN A 303 -21.62 13.63 -37.86
C ASN A 303 -21.44 15.10 -37.46
N LEU A 304 -20.73 15.85 -38.28
CA LEU A 304 -20.47 17.28 -38.05
C LEU A 304 -21.62 18.20 -38.45
N THR A 305 -22.65 17.67 -39.12
CA THR A 305 -23.82 18.46 -39.52
C THR A 305 -24.89 18.53 -38.45
N ASP A 306 -24.80 17.70 -37.43
CA ASP A 306 -25.69 17.72 -36.27
C ASP A 306 -24.91 18.26 -35.04
N ASP A 307 -25.08 19.56 -34.80
CA ASP A 307 -24.42 20.25 -33.67
C ASP A 307 -24.73 19.61 -32.32
N SER A 308 -25.84 18.91 -32.18
CA SER A 308 -26.25 18.24 -30.96
C SER A 308 -25.35 17.02 -30.67
N GLU A 309 -24.89 16.29 -31.70
CA GLU A 309 -24.04 15.13 -31.55
C GLU A 309 -22.56 15.52 -31.34
N VAL A 310 -22.11 16.60 -31.99
CA VAL A 310 -20.70 17.06 -31.86
C VAL A 310 -20.43 17.65 -30.47
N PHE A 311 -21.41 18.34 -29.91
CA PHE A 311 -21.28 18.96 -28.57
C PHE A 311 -21.94 18.15 -27.43
N ALA A 312 -22.65 17.06 -27.76
CA ALA A 312 -23.21 16.12 -26.78
C ALA A 312 -22.20 15.43 -25.82
N PRO A 313 -20.89 15.40 -26.06
CA PRO A 313 -19.93 14.85 -25.05
C PRO A 313 -19.87 15.65 -23.75
N CYS A 314 -20.42 16.84 -23.69
CA CYS A 314 -20.61 17.49 -22.40
C CYS A 314 -21.80 16.84 -21.67
N ILE A 315 -21.53 15.79 -20.93
CA ILE A 315 -22.54 15.08 -20.10
C ILE A 315 -23.02 15.91 -18.90
N GLN A 316 -22.77 17.22 -18.90
CA GLN A 316 -23.14 18.14 -17.83
C GLN A 316 -22.80 17.63 -16.42
N CYS A 317 -21.70 16.90 -16.28
CA CYS A 317 -21.26 16.32 -15.01
C CYS A 317 -20.95 17.37 -13.94
N GLN A 318 -21.10 18.67 -14.28
CA GLN A 318 -20.87 19.86 -13.46
C GLN A 318 -19.48 19.91 -12.81
N THR A 319 -18.59 19.02 -13.20
CA THR A 319 -17.25 18.92 -12.65
C THR A 319 -16.43 20.20 -12.92
N CYS A 320 -16.67 20.87 -14.04
CA CYS A 320 -16.10 22.17 -14.34
C CYS A 320 -16.77 23.31 -13.52
N ARG A 321 -18.02 23.12 -13.07
CA ARG A 321 -18.81 24.14 -12.34
C ARG A 321 -18.65 24.01 -10.81
N SER A 322 -18.35 22.83 -10.30
CA SER A 322 -18.06 22.59 -8.88
C SER A 322 -16.67 23.09 -8.47
N GLY A 323 -16.31 24.26 -8.98
CA GLY A 323 -15.05 24.98 -8.71
C GLY A 323 -14.90 25.46 -7.28
N THR A 324 -15.05 24.58 -6.32
CA THR A 324 -14.53 24.76 -4.98
C THR A 324 -13.03 24.39 -5.01
N GLY A 325 -12.20 25.28 -5.55
CA GLY A 325 -10.76 25.09 -5.56
C GLY A 325 -9.98 25.86 -6.62
N TYR A 326 -10.57 26.14 -7.76
CA TYR A 326 -9.88 26.89 -8.81
C TYR A 326 -10.12 28.40 -8.68
N ARG A 327 -9.87 28.94 -7.48
CA ARG A 327 -9.68 30.40 -7.34
C ARG A 327 -8.23 30.73 -7.69
N GLY A 328 -8.06 31.16 -8.94
CA GLY A 328 -7.01 32.12 -9.29
C GLY A 328 -5.61 31.57 -9.36
N ARG A 329 -5.32 30.72 -10.36
CA ARG A 329 -3.99 30.76 -10.99
C ARG A 329 -4.19 30.74 -12.50
N THR A 330 -4.37 31.92 -13.07
CA THR A 330 -4.06 32.12 -14.49
C THR A 330 -2.60 31.75 -14.72
N PRO A 331 -2.27 30.96 -15.74
CA PRO A 331 -0.89 30.79 -16.15
C PRO A 331 -0.35 32.16 -16.61
N ARG A 332 0.68 32.64 -15.93
CA ARG A 332 1.53 33.70 -16.44
C ARG A 332 2.62 33.07 -17.28
#